data_b461af968eebf43dcb363b845af776fe
#
_entry.id   b461af968eebf43dcb363b845af776fe
#
_cell.length_a   1.000
_cell.length_b   1.000
_cell.length_c   1.000
_cell.angle_alpha   90.00
_cell.angle_beta   90.00
_cell.angle_gamma   90.00
#
_symmetry.space_group_name_H-M   'P 1'
#
loop_
_entity.id
_entity.type
_entity.pdbx_description
1 polymer ?
#
loop_
_entity_poly.entity_id
_entity_poly.type
_entity_poly.pdbx_seq_one_letter_code
_entity_poly.pdbx_strand_id
1 'polypeptide(L)'
;YQKAKKILNSKGIKTKLVPSKKFYNFYKSYFWNKKHSVSYVAAKIAISSDYLTINKKNKWITNFSSRNLAHLLRNKHDCILSTSKSINNDNSLLNCRINGLKRNYHLTVYLKKEKLF
;
A
#
# COMPACT_ATOMS: atom_id res chain seq x y z
N TYR A 1 -5.00 19.81 -16.20
CA TYR A 1 -4.72 21.09 -15.54
C TYR A 1 -5.18 22.29 -16.40
N GLN A 2 -4.71 22.41 -17.64
CA GLN A 2 -5.04 23.55 -18.53
C GLN A 2 -6.55 23.74 -18.74
N LYS A 3 -7.31 22.67 -18.94
CA LYS A 3 -8.77 22.72 -19.09
C LYS A 3 -9.46 23.26 -17.82
N ALA A 4 -9.08 22.75 -16.65
CA ALA A 4 -9.60 23.22 -15.37
C ALA A 4 -9.26 24.69 -15.12
N LYS A 5 -8.02 25.10 -15.39
CA LYS A 5 -7.59 26.51 -15.30
C LYS A 5 -8.43 27.43 -16.18
N LYS A 6 -8.69 27.06 -17.44
CA LYS A 6 -9.53 27.84 -18.36
C LYS A 6 -10.94 28.01 -17.81
N ILE A 7 -11.57 26.93 -17.32
CA ILE A 7 -12.93 26.97 -16.77
C ILE A 7 -13.01 27.85 -15.52
N LEU A 8 -12.04 27.77 -14.61
CA LEU A 8 -12.02 28.59 -13.42
C LEU A 8 -11.77 30.06 -13.72
N ASN A 9 -10.82 30.35 -14.61
CA ASN A 9 -10.50 31.73 -15.00
C ASN A 9 -11.68 32.39 -15.75
N SER A 10 -12.45 31.67 -16.58
CA SER A 10 -13.64 32.23 -17.24
C SER A 10 -14.76 32.59 -16.25
N LYS A 11 -14.71 32.07 -15.02
CA LYS A 11 -15.63 32.40 -13.93
C LYS A 11 -15.02 33.43 -12.93
N GLY A 12 -13.95 34.10 -13.33
CA GLY A 12 -13.29 35.12 -12.48
C GLY A 12 -12.43 34.56 -11.34
N ILE A 13 -12.26 33.22 -11.26
CA ILE A 13 -11.47 32.58 -10.20
C ILE A 13 -9.99 32.55 -10.62
N LYS A 14 -9.16 33.32 -9.94
CA LYS A 14 -7.70 33.31 -10.16
C LYS A 14 -7.10 31.98 -9.69
N THR A 15 -6.32 31.34 -10.56
CA THR A 15 -5.70 30.05 -10.26
C THR A 15 -4.17 30.15 -10.32
N LYS A 16 -3.48 29.52 -9.35
CA LYS A 16 -2.03 29.39 -9.30
C LYS A 16 -1.66 27.92 -9.21
N LEU A 17 -0.75 27.45 -10.07
CA LEU A 17 -0.19 26.11 -9.96
C LEU A 17 0.91 26.11 -8.90
N VAL A 18 0.76 25.26 -7.90
CA VAL A 18 1.78 25.05 -6.88
C VAL A 18 2.24 23.59 -7.00
N PRO A 19 3.36 23.30 -7.66
CA PRO A 19 3.93 21.96 -7.74
C PRO A 19 4.30 21.48 -6.34
N SER A 20 3.91 20.27 -5.99
CA SER A 20 4.25 19.67 -4.70
C SER A 20 4.58 18.19 -4.85
N LYS A 21 5.80 17.82 -4.47
CA LYS A 21 6.24 16.42 -4.44
C LYS A 21 5.37 15.55 -3.51
N LYS A 22 4.85 16.15 -2.41
CA LYS A 22 3.95 15.45 -1.48
C LYS A 22 2.64 15.03 -2.18
N PHE A 23 2.03 15.93 -2.95
CA PHE A 23 0.81 15.61 -3.71
C PHE A 23 1.08 14.60 -4.81
N TYR A 24 2.18 14.72 -5.52
CA TYR A 24 2.56 13.72 -6.52
C TYR A 24 2.70 12.33 -5.90
N ASN A 25 3.40 12.21 -4.78
CA ASN A 25 3.56 10.94 -4.07
C ASN A 25 2.23 10.38 -3.55
N PHE A 26 1.33 11.26 -3.09
CA PHE A 26 -0.01 10.85 -2.65
C PHE A 26 -0.83 10.24 -3.81
N TYR A 27 -0.78 10.85 -4.99
CA TYR A 27 -1.51 10.38 -6.18
C TYR A 27 -0.70 9.42 -7.05
N LYS A 28 0.41 8.88 -6.59
CA LYS A 28 1.31 8.03 -7.38
C LYS A 28 0.58 6.82 -8.00
N SER A 29 -0.26 6.14 -7.26
CA SER A 29 -1.03 4.99 -7.74
C SER A 29 -2.03 5.38 -8.83
N TYR A 30 -2.70 6.52 -8.67
CA TYR A 30 -3.61 7.07 -9.68
C TYR A 30 -2.89 7.40 -10.99
N PHE A 31 -1.76 8.12 -10.91
CA PHE A 31 -0.97 8.45 -12.10
C PHE A 31 -0.39 7.21 -12.77
N TRP A 32 0.03 6.23 -12.00
CA TRP A 32 0.48 4.94 -12.52
C TRP A 32 -0.61 4.23 -13.32
N ASN A 33 -1.79 4.07 -12.74
CA ASN A 33 -2.93 3.44 -13.41
C ASN A 33 -3.33 4.20 -14.68
N LYS A 34 -3.41 5.54 -14.63
CA LYS A 34 -3.74 6.37 -15.80
C LYS A 34 -2.71 6.27 -16.92
N LYS A 35 -1.44 6.10 -16.59
CA LYS A 35 -0.36 5.99 -17.59
C LYS A 35 -0.25 4.60 -18.19
N HIS A 36 -0.44 3.57 -17.39
CA HIS A 36 -0.12 2.19 -17.76
C HIS A 36 -1.35 1.29 -17.90
N SER A 37 -2.52 1.73 -17.48
CA SER A 37 -3.79 0.95 -17.45
C SER A 37 -3.69 -0.36 -16.67
N VAL A 38 -2.80 -0.41 -15.67
CA VAL A 38 -2.60 -1.56 -14.79
C VAL A 38 -2.64 -1.14 -13.32
N SER A 39 -2.91 -2.09 -12.43
CA SER A 39 -2.93 -1.85 -10.99
C SER A 39 -1.55 -1.42 -10.46
N TYR A 40 -1.56 -0.52 -9.49
CA TYR A 40 -0.35 -0.16 -8.76
C TYR A 40 -0.07 -1.22 -7.71
N VAL A 41 1.10 -1.86 -7.79
CA VAL A 41 1.51 -2.90 -6.85
C VAL A 41 2.62 -2.37 -5.94
N ALA A 42 2.47 -2.55 -4.64
CA ALA A 42 3.48 -2.25 -3.64
C ALA A 42 3.90 -3.53 -2.93
N ALA A 43 5.18 -3.85 -2.92
CA ALA A 43 5.73 -4.95 -2.16
C ALA A 43 6.21 -4.48 -0.77
N LYS A 44 5.89 -5.25 0.28
CA LYS A 44 6.39 -5.03 1.65
C LYS A 44 7.12 -6.29 2.11
N ILE A 45 8.36 -6.14 2.46
CA ILE A 45 9.19 -7.23 3.01
C ILE A 45 9.75 -6.78 4.37
N ALA A 46 9.71 -7.64 5.37
CA ALA A 46 10.42 -7.46 6.63
C ALA A 46 11.72 -8.26 6.57
N ILE A 47 12.84 -7.59 6.74
CA ILE A 47 14.16 -8.20 6.75
C ILE A 47 14.94 -7.74 7.96
N SER A 48 15.79 -8.61 8.51
CA SER A 48 16.77 -8.29 9.55
C SER A 48 18.01 -7.63 8.93
N SER A 49 18.94 -7.18 9.76
CA SER A 49 20.20 -6.57 9.30
C SER A 49 21.07 -7.51 8.46
N ASP A 50 20.93 -8.80 8.67
CA ASP A 50 21.57 -9.90 7.92
C ASP A 50 20.70 -10.42 6.76
N TYR A 51 19.69 -9.64 6.32
CA TYR A 51 18.80 -9.93 5.20
C TYR A 51 17.93 -11.18 5.34
N LEU A 52 17.72 -11.68 6.56
CA LEU A 52 16.83 -12.80 6.79
C LEU A 52 15.39 -12.34 7.01
N THR A 53 14.44 -13.13 6.53
CA THR A 53 13.00 -12.89 6.67
C THR A 53 12.39 -13.62 7.87
N ILE A 54 13.15 -14.50 8.51
CA ILE A 54 12.74 -15.28 9.68
C ILE A 54 13.78 -15.09 10.79
N ASN A 55 13.30 -14.77 11.99
CA ASN A 55 14.16 -14.75 13.19
C ASN A 55 13.72 -15.88 14.12
N LYS A 56 14.60 -16.85 14.36
CA LYS A 56 14.32 -17.99 15.24
C LYS A 56 14.28 -17.61 16.73
N LYS A 57 14.95 -16.52 17.10
CA LYS A 57 15.04 -16.07 18.50
C LYS A 57 13.91 -15.13 18.90
N ASN A 58 13.45 -14.29 17.97
CA ASN A 58 12.45 -13.27 18.23
C ASN A 58 11.30 -13.35 17.22
N LYS A 59 10.07 -13.29 17.69
CA LYS A 59 8.88 -13.26 16.85
C LYS A 59 8.88 -12.08 15.86
N TRP A 60 9.50 -10.95 16.23
CA TRP A 60 9.45 -9.72 15.47
C TRP A 60 10.83 -9.34 14.95
N ILE A 61 10.94 -9.15 13.62
CA ILE A 61 12.14 -8.63 12.95
C ILE A 61 12.14 -7.11 12.98
N THR A 62 10.95 -6.49 12.91
CA THR A 62 10.77 -5.06 12.81
C THR A 62 10.22 -4.46 14.10
N ASN A 63 10.56 -3.19 14.36
CA ASN A 63 10.07 -2.45 15.51
C ASN A 63 8.56 -2.08 15.39
N PHE A 64 8.01 -1.50 16.45
CA PHE A 64 6.60 -1.10 16.51
C PHE A 64 6.22 -0.10 15.42
N SER A 65 7.04 0.93 15.17
CA SER A 65 6.77 1.95 14.15
C SER A 65 6.71 1.36 12.74
N SER A 66 7.62 0.45 12.40
CA SER A 66 7.60 -0.26 11.12
C SER A 66 6.36 -1.14 10.95
N ARG A 67 5.90 -1.78 12.03
CA ARG A 67 4.66 -2.56 12.00
C ARG A 67 3.42 -1.68 11.80
N ASN A 68 3.37 -0.51 12.46
CA ASN A 68 2.30 0.47 12.23
C ASN A 68 2.28 0.97 10.78
N LEU A 69 3.45 1.23 10.20
CA LEU A 69 3.54 1.59 8.78
C LEU A 69 2.98 0.48 7.88
N ALA A 70 3.25 -0.78 8.18
CA ALA A 70 2.68 -1.91 7.44
C ALA A 70 1.14 -1.96 7.55
N HIS A 71 0.56 -1.61 8.71
CA HIS A 71 -0.88 -1.47 8.86
C HIS A 71 -1.45 -0.30 8.05
N LEU A 72 -0.76 0.84 8.01
CA LEU A 72 -1.15 1.98 7.16
C LEU A 72 -1.10 1.62 5.67
N LEU A 73 -0.08 0.87 5.23
CA LEU A 73 -0.01 0.38 3.86
C LEU A 73 -1.20 -0.51 3.52
N ARG A 74 -1.58 -1.43 4.40
CA ARG A 74 -2.79 -2.24 4.20
C ARG A 74 -4.03 -1.36 4.06
N ASN A 75 -4.19 -0.34 4.90
CA ASN A 75 -5.35 0.56 4.83
C ASN A 75 -5.43 1.38 3.55
N LYS A 76 -4.32 1.57 2.85
CA LYS A 76 -4.25 2.34 1.60
C LYS A 76 -4.49 1.54 0.32
N HIS A 77 -4.55 0.22 0.40
CA HIS A 77 -4.68 -0.66 -0.76
C HIS A 77 -6.02 -1.39 -0.70
N ASP A 78 -6.61 -1.63 -1.86
CA ASP A 78 -7.91 -2.30 -1.99
C ASP A 78 -7.78 -3.82 -1.91
N CYS A 79 -6.58 -4.35 -2.19
CA CYS A 79 -6.30 -5.77 -2.20
C CYS A 79 -4.95 -6.08 -1.53
N ILE A 80 -4.90 -7.19 -0.80
CA ILE A 80 -3.67 -7.73 -0.22
C ILE A 80 -3.39 -9.09 -0.85
N LEU A 81 -2.18 -9.25 -1.37
CA LEU A 81 -1.70 -10.51 -1.93
C LEU A 81 -0.74 -11.16 -0.94
N SER A 82 -0.99 -12.40 -0.59
CA SER A 82 -0.14 -13.19 0.30
C SER A 82 -0.10 -14.65 -0.12
N THR A 83 0.82 -15.43 0.46
CA THR A 83 0.87 -16.88 0.22
C THR A 83 0.09 -17.62 1.30
N SER A 84 -0.56 -18.73 0.93
CA SER A 84 -1.24 -19.62 1.89
C SER A 84 -0.26 -20.13 2.96
N LYS A 85 0.99 -20.41 2.61
CA LYS A 85 2.03 -20.82 3.56
C LYS A 85 2.27 -19.74 4.63
N SER A 86 2.42 -18.46 4.25
CA SER A 86 2.63 -17.38 5.22
C SER A 86 1.43 -17.21 6.15
N ILE A 87 0.23 -17.36 5.64
CA ILE A 87 -0.99 -17.22 6.44
C ILE A 87 -1.14 -18.37 7.41
N ASN A 88 -0.95 -19.60 6.96
CA ASN A 88 -1.06 -20.78 7.81
C ASN A 88 -0.01 -20.79 8.93
N ASN A 89 1.22 -20.36 8.64
CA ASN A 89 2.29 -20.29 9.64
C ASN A 89 2.06 -19.23 10.71
N ASP A 90 1.53 -18.06 10.30
CA ASP A 90 1.43 -16.89 11.18
C ASP A 90 0.00 -16.66 11.70
N ASN A 91 -0.98 -17.44 11.25
CA ASN A 91 -2.40 -17.19 11.46
C ASN A 91 -2.78 -15.73 11.19
N SER A 92 -2.31 -15.22 10.05
CA SER A 92 -2.32 -13.80 9.73
C SER A 92 -3.71 -13.32 9.35
N LEU A 93 -4.28 -12.38 10.10
CA LEU A 93 -5.57 -11.75 9.79
C LEU A 93 -5.51 -10.77 8.63
N LEU A 94 -4.33 -10.30 8.23
CA LEU A 94 -4.04 -9.35 7.14
C LEU A 94 -4.88 -8.05 7.18
N ASN A 95 -5.46 -7.70 8.30
CA ASN A 95 -6.26 -6.49 8.49
C ASN A 95 -5.43 -5.30 9.03
N CYS A 96 -6.00 -4.10 8.95
CA CYS A 96 -5.46 -2.92 9.63
C CYS A 96 -5.93 -2.91 11.09
N ARG A 97 -4.99 -2.82 12.04
CA ARG A 97 -5.24 -2.81 13.49
C ARG A 97 -4.64 -1.57 14.15
N ILE A 98 -4.92 -0.39 13.58
CA ILE A 98 -4.54 0.89 14.16
C ILE A 98 -5.78 1.50 14.82
N ASN A 99 -5.65 1.91 16.09
CA ASN A 99 -6.73 2.56 16.81
C ASN A 99 -7.15 3.85 16.09
N GLY A 100 -8.45 4.09 16.01
CA GLY A 100 -9.03 5.28 15.38
C GLY A 100 -9.14 5.21 13.84
N LEU A 101 -8.56 4.22 13.18
CA LEU A 101 -8.80 4.01 11.76
C LEU A 101 -10.00 3.09 11.54
N LYS A 102 -10.92 3.51 10.65
CA LYS A 102 -11.98 2.60 10.17
C LYS A 102 -11.32 1.42 9.47
N ARG A 103 -11.74 0.21 9.86
CA ARG A 103 -11.29 -1.02 9.19
C ARG A 103 -11.86 -1.03 7.77
N ASN A 104 -10.99 -0.94 6.78
CA ASN A 104 -11.39 -1.24 5.42
C ASN A 104 -11.29 -2.76 5.23
N TYR A 105 -12.35 -3.37 4.71
CA TYR A 105 -12.30 -4.75 4.28
C TYR A 105 -11.53 -4.79 2.97
N HIS A 106 -10.42 -5.52 2.97
CA HIS A 106 -9.62 -5.71 1.78
C HIS A 106 -9.92 -7.07 1.18
N LEU A 107 -9.98 -7.13 -0.12
CA LEU A 107 -9.91 -8.40 -0.82
C LEU A 107 -8.53 -9.03 -0.55
N THR A 108 -8.51 -10.21 0.06
CA THR A 108 -7.27 -10.93 0.29
C THR A 108 -7.17 -12.08 -0.70
N VAL A 109 -6.13 -12.08 -1.51
CA VAL A 109 -5.84 -13.14 -2.48
C VAL A 109 -4.71 -14.01 -1.94
N TYR A 110 -4.93 -15.31 -1.94
CA TYR A 110 -3.95 -16.29 -1.50
C TYR A 110 -3.32 -16.95 -2.72
N LEU A 111 -2.00 -16.90 -2.83
CA LEU A 111 -1.27 -17.69 -3.79
C LEU A 111 -0.98 -19.07 -3.19
N LYS A 112 -1.65 -20.09 -3.70
CA LYS A 112 -1.32 -21.49 -3.43
C LYS A 112 -0.20 -21.89 -4.40
N LYS A 113 0.87 -22.49 -3.86
CA LYS A 113 1.87 -23.15 -4.70
C LYS A 113 1.24 -24.45 -5.19
N GLU A 114 0.78 -24.47 -6.42
CA GLU A 114 0.49 -25.72 -7.09
C GLU A 114 1.82 -26.42 -7.37
N LYS A 115 1.90 -27.72 -7.05
CA LYS A 115 2.96 -28.54 -7.62
C LYS A 115 2.68 -28.57 -9.11
N LEU A 116 3.53 -27.91 -9.86
CA LEU A 116 3.64 -28.17 -11.28
C LEU A 116 4.14 -29.62 -11.37
N PHE A 117 3.30 -30.48 -11.89
CA PHE A 117 3.63 -31.86 -12.18
C PHE A 117 4.72 -31.94 -13.23
#